data_df8db17bf69cb5aaaba6cf6696b5d2e7
#
_entry.id   df8db17bf69cb5aaaba6cf6696b5d2e7
#
_cell.length_a   1.000
_cell.length_b   1.000
_cell.length_c   1.000
_cell.angle_alpha   90.00
_cell.angle_beta   90.00
_cell.angle_gamma   90.00
#
_symmetry.space_group_name_H-M   'P 1'
#
loop_
_entity.id
_entity.type
_entity.pdbx_description
1 polymer ?
#
loop_
_entity_poly.entity_id
_entity_poly.type
_entity_poly.pdbx_seq_one_letter_code
_entity_poly.pdbx_strand_id
1 'polypeptide(L)'
;MLLPYLNENLIEAGCDEAGRGCLAGAVYAAAVILPKDFKNELLNDSKQLTEKQRYALREVIEKEAIAWAVGIVSPEEIDEINILRASFLAMHRAVDQLTTRPQHLLIDGNRFTKYPGVPHTTVVKGDGKYLSIAAASIFCLLYTSDAADDK
;
A
#
# COMPACT_ATOMS: atom_id res chain seq x y z
N MET A 1 12.61 1.90 14.28
CA MET A 1 12.77 0.79 13.32
C MET A 1 11.41 0.15 13.05
N LEU A 2 11.12 -0.11 11.79
CA LEU A 2 9.85 -0.72 11.40
C LEU A 2 9.84 -2.22 11.73
N LEU A 3 8.66 -2.71 12.13
CA LEU A 3 8.48 -4.12 12.42
C LEU A 3 8.30 -4.92 11.13
N PRO A 4 8.88 -6.12 11.04
CA PRO A 4 8.75 -6.94 9.82
C PRO A 4 7.38 -7.59 9.67
N TYR A 5 6.63 -7.76 10.76
CA TYR A 5 5.30 -8.39 10.73
C TYR A 5 4.56 -8.17 12.04
N LEU A 6 3.25 -8.37 12.01
CA LEU A 6 2.43 -8.44 13.22
C LEU A 6 2.29 -9.90 13.67
N ASN A 7 1.98 -10.79 12.74
CA ASN A 7 1.86 -12.23 12.99
C ASN A 7 2.89 -12.99 12.15
N GLU A 8 3.84 -13.62 12.82
CA GLU A 8 4.90 -14.38 12.16
C GLU A 8 4.35 -15.55 11.33
N ASN A 9 3.28 -16.18 11.81
CA ASN A 9 2.74 -17.41 11.22
C ASN A 9 1.72 -17.17 10.11
N LEU A 10 1.40 -15.92 9.82
CA LEU A 10 0.42 -15.58 8.80
C LEU A 10 1.08 -14.87 7.60
N ILE A 11 0.54 -15.12 6.41
CA ILE A 11 0.92 -14.36 5.22
C ILE A 11 0.18 -13.03 5.32
N GLU A 12 0.93 -11.96 5.57
CA GLU A 12 0.36 -10.63 5.78
C GLU A 12 0.62 -9.72 4.58
N ALA A 13 -0.39 -8.99 4.15
CA ALA A 13 -0.23 -7.94 3.16
C ALA A 13 -0.38 -6.59 3.85
N GLY A 14 0.60 -5.70 3.66
CA GLY A 14 0.49 -4.32 4.08
C GLY A 14 -0.20 -3.52 2.99
N CYS A 15 -1.13 -2.66 3.35
CA CYS A 15 -1.92 -1.88 2.40
C CYS A 15 -1.92 -0.41 2.78
N ASP A 16 -1.81 0.44 1.76
CA ASP A 16 -1.86 1.90 1.93
C ASP A 16 -2.51 2.50 0.68
N GLU A 17 -2.87 3.77 0.74
CA GLU A 17 -3.47 4.47 -0.39
C GLU A 17 -2.94 5.90 -0.49
N ALA A 18 -3.06 6.48 -1.69
CA ALA A 18 -2.68 7.85 -1.97
C ALA A 18 -3.60 8.44 -3.04
N GLY A 19 -3.60 9.76 -3.16
CA GLY A 19 -4.47 10.46 -4.08
C GLY A 19 -5.66 11.14 -3.42
N ARG A 20 -5.91 10.83 -2.15
CA ARG A 20 -6.96 11.52 -1.39
C ARG A 20 -6.60 12.99 -1.28
N GLY A 21 -7.54 13.84 -1.66
CA GLY A 21 -7.32 15.27 -1.67
C GLY A 21 -6.75 15.83 -2.97
N CYS A 22 -6.39 15.00 -3.91
CA CYS A 22 -6.01 15.44 -5.24
C CYS A 22 -7.25 15.91 -6.01
N LEU A 23 -7.18 17.11 -6.58
CA LEU A 23 -8.35 17.75 -7.21
C LEU A 23 -8.86 17.07 -8.48
N ALA A 24 -8.04 16.31 -9.16
CA ALA A 24 -8.43 15.75 -10.46
C ALA A 24 -7.91 14.34 -10.68
N GLY A 25 -7.45 13.67 -9.61
CA GLY A 25 -6.78 12.40 -9.74
C GLY A 25 -7.59 11.20 -9.30
N ALA A 26 -7.14 10.04 -9.75
CA ALA A 26 -7.61 8.76 -9.24
C ALA A 26 -7.03 8.50 -7.85
N VAL A 27 -7.64 7.57 -7.12
CA VAL A 27 -7.06 7.04 -5.90
C VAL A 27 -6.26 5.80 -6.26
N TYR A 28 -5.03 5.74 -5.79
CA TYR A 28 -4.13 4.60 -5.95
C TYR A 28 -3.96 3.93 -4.60
N ALA A 29 -4.00 2.61 -4.58
CA ALA A 29 -3.68 1.85 -3.39
C ALA A 29 -2.72 0.73 -3.76
N ALA A 30 -1.95 0.28 -2.79
CA ALA A 30 -1.04 -0.82 -2.99
C ALA A 30 -1.19 -1.84 -1.87
N ALA A 31 -0.90 -3.09 -2.20
CA ALA A 31 -0.82 -4.19 -1.25
C ALA A 31 0.51 -4.90 -1.49
N VAL A 32 1.26 -5.16 -0.43
CA VAL A 32 2.58 -5.76 -0.52
C VAL A 32 2.72 -6.87 0.50
N ILE A 33 3.18 -8.04 0.05
CA ILE A 33 3.54 -9.15 0.92
C ILE A 33 5.06 -9.28 0.87
N LEU A 34 5.72 -9.06 2.00
CA LEU A 34 7.17 -9.16 2.11
C LEU A 34 7.57 -10.48 2.77
N PRO A 35 8.75 -11.03 2.42
CA PRO A 35 9.32 -12.13 3.20
C PRO A 35 9.47 -11.72 4.65
N LYS A 36 9.32 -12.65 5.59
CA LYS A 36 9.42 -12.36 7.03
C LYS A 36 10.81 -11.87 7.44
N ASP A 37 11.83 -12.23 6.68
CA ASP A 37 13.21 -11.84 6.91
C ASP A 37 13.65 -10.62 6.09
N PHE A 38 12.72 -9.98 5.40
CA PHE A 38 13.03 -8.79 4.59
C PHE A 38 13.60 -7.69 5.47
N LYS A 39 14.70 -7.08 5.02
CA LYS A 39 15.34 -5.96 5.72
C LYS A 39 15.75 -4.93 4.70
N ASN A 40 15.53 -3.66 5.02
CA ASN A 40 15.97 -2.56 4.18
C ASN A 40 16.00 -1.28 5.03
N GLU A 41 17.18 -0.72 5.21
CA GLU A 41 17.35 0.48 6.06
C GLU A 41 16.73 1.72 5.45
N LEU A 42 16.73 1.84 4.12
CA LEU A 42 16.10 2.98 3.47
C LEU A 42 14.60 3.01 3.75
N LEU A 43 13.97 1.85 3.80
CA LEU A 43 12.54 1.77 4.06
C LEU A 43 12.18 2.25 5.46
N ASN A 44 13.07 2.10 6.43
CA ASN A 44 12.86 2.60 7.79
C ASN A 44 12.72 4.12 7.83
N ASP A 45 13.35 4.82 6.88
CA ASP A 45 13.33 6.28 6.79
C ASP A 45 12.56 6.77 5.57
N SER A 46 11.55 6.02 5.13
CA SER A 46 10.85 6.27 3.87
C SER A 46 10.28 7.68 3.73
N LYS A 47 9.91 8.32 4.83
CA LYS A 47 9.36 9.68 4.81
C LYS A 47 10.40 10.75 4.48
N GLN A 48 11.68 10.44 4.62
CA GLN A 48 12.78 11.37 4.39
C GLN A 48 13.51 11.11 3.07
N LEU A 49 13.04 10.14 2.29
CA LEU A 49 13.71 9.77 1.05
C LEU A 49 13.46 10.78 -0.05
N THR A 50 14.49 10.98 -0.88
CA THR A 50 14.35 11.73 -2.13
C THR A 50 13.52 10.86 -3.11
N GLU A 51 13.00 11.50 -4.16
CA GLU A 51 12.27 10.80 -5.20
C GLU A 51 13.13 9.71 -5.87
N LYS A 52 14.38 10.04 -6.14
CA LYS A 52 15.35 9.09 -6.72
C LYS A 52 15.52 7.85 -5.83
N GLN A 53 15.64 8.07 -4.52
CA GLN A 53 15.78 6.97 -3.57
C GLN A 53 14.50 6.11 -3.52
N ARG A 54 13.33 6.73 -3.64
CA ARG A 54 12.06 6.00 -3.69
C ARG A 54 11.96 5.11 -4.92
N TYR A 55 12.39 5.60 -6.08
CA TYR A 55 12.39 4.77 -7.30
C TYR A 55 13.34 3.59 -7.19
N ALA A 56 14.53 3.82 -6.61
CA ALA A 56 15.49 2.73 -6.39
C ALA A 56 14.90 1.68 -5.43
N LEU A 57 14.27 2.15 -4.36
CA LEU A 57 13.64 1.26 -3.36
C LEU A 57 12.48 0.48 -3.97
N ARG A 58 11.68 1.12 -4.83
CA ARG A 58 10.58 0.44 -5.54
C ARG A 58 11.10 -0.76 -6.32
N GLU A 59 12.21 -0.61 -7.03
CA GLU A 59 12.81 -1.72 -7.79
C GLU A 59 13.20 -2.88 -6.87
N VAL A 60 13.76 -2.57 -5.70
CA VAL A 60 14.13 -3.59 -4.72
C VAL A 60 12.89 -4.32 -4.21
N ILE A 61 11.84 -3.58 -3.88
CA ILE A 61 10.59 -4.17 -3.37
C ILE A 61 9.94 -5.05 -4.45
N GLU A 62 9.88 -4.58 -5.69
CA GLU A 62 9.30 -5.35 -6.80
C GLU A 62 10.01 -6.68 -7.00
N LYS A 63 11.32 -6.68 -6.77
CA LYS A 63 12.16 -7.86 -6.96
C LYS A 63 12.07 -8.83 -5.79
N GLU A 64 12.02 -8.33 -4.57
CA GLU A 64 12.11 -9.15 -3.35
C GLU A 64 10.78 -9.47 -2.68
N ALA A 65 9.72 -8.73 -2.99
CA ALA A 65 8.41 -9.03 -2.41
C ALA A 65 7.89 -10.37 -2.89
N ILE A 66 7.19 -11.07 -2.03
CA ILE A 66 6.50 -12.32 -2.40
C ILE A 66 5.40 -12.01 -3.42
N ALA A 67 4.68 -10.91 -3.20
CA ALA A 67 3.67 -10.42 -4.13
C ALA A 67 3.44 -8.94 -3.86
N TRP A 68 3.06 -8.21 -4.89
CA TRP A 68 2.66 -6.82 -4.76
C TRP A 68 1.67 -6.47 -5.88
N ALA A 69 0.81 -5.51 -5.63
CA ALA A 69 -0.15 -5.06 -6.63
C ALA A 69 -0.64 -3.65 -6.31
N VAL A 70 -1.13 -2.96 -7.33
CA VAL A 70 -1.69 -1.62 -7.21
C VAL A 70 -3.13 -1.66 -7.71
N GLY A 71 -4.03 -1.07 -6.92
CA GLY A 71 -5.43 -0.90 -7.30
C GLY A 71 -5.71 0.57 -7.55
N ILE A 72 -6.62 0.83 -8.48
CA ILE A 72 -6.94 2.19 -8.91
C ILE A 72 -8.45 2.38 -8.89
N VAL A 73 -8.90 3.54 -8.41
CA VAL A 73 -10.29 3.98 -8.52
C VAL A 73 -10.29 5.29 -9.29
N SER A 74 -11.06 5.34 -10.36
CA SER A 74 -11.10 6.51 -11.26
C SER A 74 -11.80 7.70 -10.61
N PRO A 75 -11.54 8.93 -11.10
CA PRO A 75 -12.27 10.10 -10.62
C PRO A 75 -13.78 9.96 -10.76
N GLU A 76 -14.26 9.35 -11.83
CA GLU A 76 -15.68 9.15 -12.08
C GLU A 76 -16.30 8.23 -11.02
N GLU A 77 -15.58 7.18 -10.64
CA GLU A 77 -16.01 6.26 -9.58
C GLU A 77 -16.03 6.96 -8.22
N ILE A 78 -15.05 7.84 -7.97
CA ILE A 78 -14.97 8.59 -6.72
C ILE A 78 -16.21 9.48 -6.57
N ASP A 79 -16.64 10.11 -7.64
CA ASP A 79 -17.84 10.96 -7.64
C ASP A 79 -19.09 10.18 -7.24
N GLU A 80 -19.15 8.90 -7.57
CA GLU A 80 -20.30 8.06 -7.25
C GLU A 80 -20.30 7.58 -5.80
N ILE A 81 -19.13 7.23 -5.26
CA ILE A 81 -19.05 6.52 -3.97
C ILE A 81 -18.38 7.31 -2.84
N ASN A 82 -17.85 8.48 -3.11
CA ASN A 82 -17.06 9.37 -2.26
C ASN A 82 -15.62 8.86 -2.04
N ILE A 83 -14.79 9.77 -1.51
CA ILE A 83 -13.33 9.54 -1.40
C ILE A 83 -12.97 8.46 -0.39
N LEU A 84 -13.70 8.36 0.72
CA LEU A 84 -13.37 7.36 1.74
C LEU A 84 -13.63 5.94 1.24
N ARG A 85 -14.79 5.72 0.63
CA ARG A 85 -15.13 4.42 0.04
C ARG A 85 -14.22 4.08 -1.13
N ALA A 86 -13.82 5.10 -1.90
CA ALA A 86 -12.89 4.92 -3.01
C ALA A 86 -11.54 4.42 -2.51
N SER A 87 -11.06 4.93 -1.38
CA SER A 87 -9.81 4.47 -0.77
C SER A 87 -9.90 2.99 -0.41
N PHE A 88 -10.99 2.56 0.20
CA PHE A 88 -11.19 1.15 0.55
C PHE A 88 -11.31 0.28 -0.69
N LEU A 89 -12.04 0.74 -1.70
CA LEU A 89 -12.19 -0.01 -2.96
C LEU A 89 -10.84 -0.17 -3.67
N ALA A 90 -10.01 0.88 -3.69
CA ALA A 90 -8.69 0.80 -4.29
C ALA A 90 -7.83 -0.26 -3.58
N MET A 91 -7.88 -0.31 -2.25
CA MET A 91 -7.16 -1.35 -1.49
C MET A 91 -7.68 -2.75 -1.81
N HIS A 92 -9.00 -2.92 -1.89
CA HIS A 92 -9.61 -4.20 -2.26
C HIS A 92 -9.15 -4.64 -3.65
N ARG A 93 -9.08 -3.70 -4.60
CA ARG A 93 -8.60 -3.99 -5.96
C ARG A 93 -7.14 -4.39 -5.98
N ALA A 94 -6.32 -3.77 -5.11
CA ALA A 94 -4.92 -4.16 -4.98
C ALA A 94 -4.81 -5.59 -4.43
N VAL A 95 -5.55 -5.90 -3.37
CA VAL A 95 -5.55 -7.24 -2.76
C VAL A 95 -6.03 -8.29 -3.76
N ASP A 96 -7.07 -7.96 -4.55
CA ASP A 96 -7.60 -8.88 -5.56
C ASP A 96 -6.54 -9.33 -6.57
N GLN A 97 -5.57 -8.47 -6.85
CA GLN A 97 -4.53 -8.74 -7.87
C GLN A 97 -3.31 -9.47 -7.33
N LEU A 98 -3.21 -9.67 -6.02
CA LEU A 98 -2.07 -10.38 -5.45
C LEU A 98 -2.05 -11.83 -5.93
N THR A 99 -0.89 -12.27 -6.42
CA THR A 99 -0.73 -13.65 -6.90
C THR A 99 -0.65 -14.66 -5.75
N THR A 100 -0.24 -14.19 -4.58
CA THR A 100 -0.26 -14.98 -3.34
C THR A 100 -1.41 -14.47 -2.48
N ARG A 101 -2.27 -15.37 -2.01
CA ARG A 101 -3.40 -14.96 -1.17
C ARG A 101 -2.95 -14.65 0.25
N PRO A 102 -3.20 -13.44 0.73
CA PRO A 102 -2.88 -13.10 2.12
C PRO A 102 -3.87 -13.75 3.07
N GLN A 103 -3.39 -14.03 4.27
CA GLN A 103 -4.20 -14.55 5.37
C GLN A 103 -4.62 -13.46 6.34
N HIS A 104 -3.97 -12.32 6.26
CA HIS A 104 -4.25 -11.15 7.11
C HIS A 104 -3.83 -9.89 6.38
N LEU A 105 -4.58 -8.80 6.59
CA LEU A 105 -4.26 -7.49 6.00
C LEU A 105 -3.88 -6.51 7.11
N LEU A 106 -2.79 -5.78 6.91
CA LEU A 106 -2.41 -4.65 7.76
C LEU A 106 -2.75 -3.38 6.98
N ILE A 107 -3.69 -2.61 7.49
CA ILE A 107 -4.24 -1.45 6.78
C ILE A 107 -3.72 -0.16 7.42
N ASP A 108 -3.11 0.71 6.62
CA ASP A 108 -2.76 2.04 7.11
C ASP A 108 -4.02 2.85 7.36
N GLY A 109 -4.17 3.36 8.57
CA GLY A 109 -5.32 4.17 8.94
C GLY A 109 -6.10 3.62 10.12
N ASN A 110 -7.29 4.17 10.34
CA ASN A 110 -8.15 3.77 11.46
C ASN A 110 -9.49 3.19 11.01
N ARG A 111 -9.72 3.05 9.71
CA ARG A 111 -10.97 2.52 9.14
C ARG A 111 -10.68 1.67 7.93
N PHE A 112 -11.51 0.69 7.70
CA PHE A 112 -11.44 -0.15 6.51
C PHE A 112 -12.76 -0.91 6.33
N THR A 113 -13.22 -1.02 5.09
CA THR A 113 -14.33 -1.91 4.75
C THR A 113 -13.79 -3.33 4.64
N LYS A 114 -14.36 -4.24 5.41
CA LYS A 114 -13.91 -5.63 5.48
C LYS A 114 -13.73 -6.25 4.09
N TYR A 115 -12.56 -6.86 3.87
CA TYR A 115 -12.31 -7.65 2.68
C TYR A 115 -12.84 -9.07 2.91
N PRO A 116 -13.72 -9.60 2.03
CA PRO A 116 -14.32 -10.90 2.26
C PRO A 116 -13.30 -12.02 2.41
N GLY A 117 -13.41 -12.78 3.49
CA GLY A 117 -12.59 -13.95 3.73
C GLY A 117 -11.21 -13.69 4.32
N VAL A 118 -10.80 -12.43 4.48
CA VAL A 118 -9.48 -12.12 5.03
C VAL A 118 -9.61 -11.10 6.17
N PRO A 119 -9.26 -11.48 7.40
CA PRO A 119 -9.29 -10.54 8.52
C PRO A 119 -8.24 -9.45 8.36
N HIS A 120 -8.47 -8.32 8.99
CA HIS A 120 -7.55 -7.18 8.92
C HIS A 120 -7.33 -6.54 10.28
N THR A 121 -6.23 -5.78 10.37
CA THR A 121 -5.93 -4.91 11.49
C THR A 121 -5.62 -3.53 10.92
N THR A 122 -6.30 -2.50 11.42
CA THR A 122 -5.99 -1.12 11.05
C THR A 122 -4.87 -0.62 11.96
N VAL A 123 -3.92 0.11 11.37
CA VAL A 123 -2.75 0.61 12.08
C VAL A 123 -2.60 2.09 11.75
N VAL A 124 -2.86 2.96 12.71
CA VAL A 124 -2.70 4.40 12.53
C VAL A 124 -1.22 4.69 12.32
N LYS A 125 -0.91 5.43 11.24
CA LYS A 125 0.46 5.73 10.83
C LYS A 125 1.28 4.46 10.63
N GLY A 126 0.65 3.47 10.00
CA GLY A 126 1.26 2.15 9.81
C GLY A 126 2.52 2.16 8.98
N ASP A 127 2.65 3.11 8.05
CA ASP A 127 3.86 3.29 7.24
C ASP A 127 5.09 3.63 8.09
N GLY A 128 4.89 4.09 9.31
CA GLY A 128 5.94 4.31 10.30
C GLY A 128 6.08 3.18 11.30
N LYS A 129 5.35 2.08 11.14
CA LYS A 129 5.32 0.97 12.10
C LYS A 129 5.65 -0.38 11.48
N TYR A 130 5.21 -0.66 10.25
CA TYR A 130 5.38 -1.96 9.60
C TYR A 130 6.02 -1.81 8.23
N LEU A 131 7.00 -2.68 7.94
CA LEU A 131 7.71 -2.68 6.65
C LEU A 131 6.77 -2.86 5.47
N SER A 132 5.80 -3.77 5.56
CA SER A 132 4.88 -4.03 4.45
C SER A 132 3.99 -2.83 4.14
N ILE A 133 3.55 -2.08 5.15
CA ILE A 133 2.76 -0.87 4.93
C ILE A 133 3.65 0.23 4.33
N ALA A 134 4.87 0.36 4.84
CA ALA A 134 5.84 1.34 4.29
C ALA A 134 6.12 1.04 2.82
N ALA A 135 6.29 -0.23 2.45
CA ALA A 135 6.50 -0.64 1.07
C ALA A 135 5.29 -0.27 0.20
N ALA A 136 4.08 -0.53 0.69
CA ALA A 136 2.85 -0.15 -0.01
C ALA A 136 2.79 1.37 -0.22
N SER A 137 3.18 2.14 0.78
CA SER A 137 3.23 3.60 0.71
C SER A 137 4.15 4.09 -0.42
N ILE A 138 5.32 3.46 -0.58
CA ILE A 138 6.26 3.79 -1.65
C ILE A 138 5.60 3.62 -3.02
N PHE A 139 4.92 2.50 -3.25
CA PHE A 139 4.20 2.28 -4.51
C PHE A 139 3.13 3.34 -4.74
N CYS A 140 2.33 3.64 -3.75
CA CYS A 140 1.25 4.63 -3.87
C CYS A 140 1.78 6.01 -4.24
N LEU A 141 2.83 6.46 -3.56
CA LEU A 141 3.43 7.77 -3.80
C LEU A 141 4.00 7.88 -5.21
N LEU A 142 4.69 6.85 -5.68
CA LEU A 142 5.30 6.86 -7.01
C LEU A 142 4.28 6.76 -8.11
N TYR A 143 3.26 5.90 -7.98
CA TYR A 143 2.19 5.80 -8.99
C TYR A 143 1.41 7.10 -9.07
N THR A 144 1.12 7.74 -7.94
CA THR A 144 0.44 9.03 -7.92
C THR A 144 1.30 10.11 -8.60
N SER A 145 2.60 10.13 -8.33
CA SER A 145 3.55 11.06 -8.94
C SER A 145 3.66 10.85 -10.45
N ASP A 146 3.79 9.58 -10.88
CA ASP A 146 3.85 9.22 -12.31
C ASP A 146 2.61 9.68 -13.05
N ALA A 147 1.43 9.49 -12.47
CA ALA A 147 0.17 9.91 -13.08
C ALA A 147 0.09 11.44 -13.24
N ALA A 148 0.62 12.19 -12.25
CA ALA A 148 0.67 13.65 -12.32
C ALA A 148 1.64 14.13 -13.40
N ASP A 149 2.76 13.41 -13.60
CA ASP A 149 3.77 13.77 -14.59
C ASP A 149 3.34 13.48 -16.03
N ASP A 150 2.37 12.59 -16.22
CA ASP A 150 1.89 12.18 -17.54
C ASP A 150 0.92 13.18 -18.18
N LYS A 151 0.72 14.32 -17.60
CA LYS A 151 -0.20 15.34 -18.11
C LYS A 151 0.46 16.39 -18.99
#